data_502937284fdb605c92351952169efabd
#
_entry.id   502937284fdb605c92351952169efabd
#
_cell.length_a   1.000
_cell.length_b   1.000
_cell.length_c   1.000
_cell.angle_alpha   90.00
_cell.angle_beta   90.00
_cell.angle_gamma   90.00
#
_symmetry.space_group_name_H-M   'P 1'
#
loop_
_entity.id
_entity.type
_entity.pdbx_description
1 polymer ?
#
loop_
_entity_poly.entity_id
_entity_poly.type
_entity_poly.pdbx_seq_one_letter_code
_entity_poly.pdbx_strand_id
1 'polypeptide(L)' 'MQKIARIYLRVSTNEQDLGRQERIVNDARDAGYYIAGVYREKASGANME' A
#
# COMPACT_ATOMS: atom_id res chain seq x y z
N MET A 1 1.76 18.60 15.17
CA MET A 1 1.85 18.68 13.73
C MET A 1 1.59 17.32 13.12
N GLN A 2 0.74 17.25 12.13
CA GLN A 2 0.30 15.99 11.59
C GLN A 2 1.21 15.55 10.45
N LYS A 3 1.62 14.30 10.49
CA LYS A 3 2.43 13.74 9.42
C LYS A 3 1.52 13.14 8.37
N ILE A 4 1.82 13.41 7.13
CA ILE A 4 1.00 12.94 6.02
C ILE A 4 1.79 11.88 5.26
N ALA A 5 1.16 10.75 5.01
CA ALA A 5 1.79 9.65 4.29
C ALA A 5 1.00 9.32 3.03
N ARG A 6 1.69 9.04 1.98
CA ARG A 6 1.11 8.47 0.78
C ARG A 6 1.73 7.11 0.57
N ILE A 7 0.90 6.12 0.38
CA ILE A 7 1.34 4.75 0.30
C ILE A 7 1.25 4.30 -1.14
N TYR A 8 2.36 3.82 -1.66
CA TYR A 8 2.44 3.34 -3.03
C TYR A 8 2.81 1.85 -2.98
N LEU A 9 1.97 1.02 -3.54
CA LEU A 9 2.16 -0.42 -3.47
C LEU A 9 2.09 -1.05 -4.84
N ARG A 10 2.96 -2.01 -5.05
CA ARG A 10 2.86 -2.88 -6.22
C ARG A 10 2.29 -4.20 -5.75
N VAL A 11 1.13 -4.55 -6.25
CA VAL A 11 0.45 -5.75 -5.81
C VAL A 11 0.15 -6.64 -7.02
N SER A 12 0.16 -7.92 -6.77
CA SER A 12 -0.40 -8.87 -7.72
C SER A 12 -1.84 -9.12 -7.28
N THR A 13 -2.54 -9.98 -7.95
CA THR A 13 -3.91 -10.25 -7.59
C THR A 13 -4.06 -11.28 -6.48
N ASN A 14 -3.05 -11.40 -5.65
CA ASN A 14 -2.97 -12.44 -4.65
C ASN A 14 -3.51 -11.92 -3.33
N GLU A 15 -4.13 -12.76 -2.58
CA GLU A 15 -4.71 -12.38 -1.29
C GLU A 15 -3.65 -11.92 -0.31
N GLN A 16 -2.46 -12.47 -0.42
CA GLN A 16 -1.38 -12.09 0.48
C GLN A 16 -1.00 -10.63 0.30
N ASP A 17 -1.04 -10.17 -0.92
CA ASP A 17 -0.72 -8.78 -1.20
C ASP A 17 -1.77 -7.83 -0.65
N LEU A 18 -3.03 -8.25 -0.69
CA LEU A 18 -4.09 -7.42 -0.13
C LEU A 18 -3.95 -7.32 1.39
N GLY A 19 -3.61 -8.42 2.03
CA GLY A 19 -3.39 -8.40 3.47
C GLY A 19 -2.21 -7.54 3.85
N ARG A 20 -1.15 -7.61 3.06
CA ARG A 20 0.02 -6.79 3.30
C ARG A 20 -0.30 -5.30 3.17
N GLN A 21 -1.12 -4.96 2.19
CA GLN A 21 -1.52 -3.58 1.99
C GLN A 21 -2.24 -3.04 3.22
N GLU A 22 -3.18 -3.80 3.74
CA GLU A 22 -3.91 -3.37 4.92
C GLU A 22 -2.98 -3.18 6.10
N ARG A 23 -2.02 -4.07 6.23
CA ARG A 23 -1.08 -4.01 7.33
C ARG A 23 -0.24 -2.75 7.26
N ILE A 24 0.25 -2.43 6.08
CA ILE A 24 1.05 -1.23 5.88
C ILE A 24 0.27 0.02 6.22
N VAL A 25 -0.98 0.09 5.76
CA VAL A 25 -1.82 1.23 6.04
C VAL A 25 -2.08 1.36 7.54
N ASN A 26 -2.38 0.25 8.19
CA ASN A 26 -2.66 0.26 9.62
C ASN A 26 -1.42 0.64 10.42
N ASP A 27 -0.26 0.14 10.01
CA ASP A 27 0.98 0.49 10.69
C ASP A 27 1.29 1.97 10.58
N ALA A 28 1.08 2.54 9.42
CA ALA A 28 1.31 3.97 9.23
C ALA A 28 0.35 4.78 10.08
N ARG A 29 -0.89 4.35 10.14
CA ARG A 29 -1.90 5.03 10.93
C ARG A 29 -1.56 4.95 12.42
N ASP A 30 -1.11 3.80 12.86
CA ASP A 30 -0.72 3.61 14.25
C ASP A 30 0.50 4.46 14.60
N ALA A 31 1.36 4.71 13.64
CA ALA A 31 2.51 5.57 13.86
C ALA A 31 2.16 7.05 13.91
N GLY A 32 0.89 7.38 13.70
CA GLY A 32 0.45 8.76 13.78
C GLY A 32 0.41 9.49 12.46
N TYR A 33 0.47 8.77 11.36
CA TYR A 33 0.42 9.39 10.05
C TYR A 33 -1.01 9.51 9.56
N TYR A 34 -1.28 10.58 8.88
CA TYR A 34 -2.53 10.74 8.15
C TYR A 34 -2.36 10.15 6.76
N ILE A 35 -3.20 9.22 6.39
CA ILE A 35 -3.10 8.56 5.10
C ILE A 35 -3.83 9.40 4.07
N ALA A 36 -3.06 10.13 3.29
CA ALA A 36 -3.61 11.00 2.26
C ALA A 36 -4.09 10.23 1.04
N GLY A 37 -3.46 9.09 0.77
CA GLY A 37 -3.87 8.28 -0.35
C GLY A 37 -3.13 6.97 -0.39
N VAL A 38 -3.75 5.97 -0.97
CA VAL A 38 -3.14 4.66 -1.17
C VAL A 38 -3.21 4.37 -2.65
N TYR A 39 -2.04 4.21 -3.26
CA TYR A 39 -1.94 3.98 -4.70
C TYR A 39 -1.46 2.55 -4.93
N ARG A 40 -2.20 1.81 -5.69
CA ARG A 40 -1.88 0.42 -5.97
C ARG A 40 -1.58 0.27 -7.45
N GLU A 41 -0.44 -0.29 -7.74
CA GLU A 41 -0.06 -0.60 -9.10
C GLU A 41 -0.06 -2.10 -9.27
N LYS A 42 -0.74 -2.58 -10.27
CA LYS A 42 -0.80 -3.99 -10.53
C LYS A 42 0.49 -4.44 -11.16
N ALA A 43 1.19 -5.31 -10.49
CA ALA A 43 2.37 -5.93 -11.06
C ALA A 43 1.91 -7.09 -11.90
N SER A 44 1.47 -6.82 -13.07
CA SER A 44 0.99 -7.88 -13.91
C SER A 44 2.18 -8.53 -14.58
N GLY A 45 2.44 -9.50 -14.24
CA GLY A 45 3.32 -10.32 -14.79
C GLY A 45 4.23 -10.04 -15.78
N ALA A 46 4.18 -10.31 -15.80
CA ALA A 46 4.77 -10.34 -16.42
C ALA A 46 5.37 -10.12 -17.55
N ASN A 47 5.08 -9.97 -17.87
CA ASN A 47 5.49 -9.73 -18.70
C ASN A 47 6.16 -9.09 -19.04
N MET A 48 6.31 -8.96 -19.14
CA MET A 48 6.86 -8.45 -19.37
C MET A 48 7.47 -8.03 -19.65
N GLU A 49 7.34 -7.98 -19.79
CA GLU A 49 7.84 -7.64 -20.26
C GLU A 49 8.25 -7.44 -20.42
#